data_f161702b7fafc0526b86c35bc725ab66
#
_entry.id   f161702b7fafc0526b86c35bc725ab66
#
_cell.length_a   1.000
_cell.length_b   1.000
_cell.length_c   1.000
_cell.angle_alpha   90.00
_cell.angle_beta   90.00
_cell.angle_gamma   90.00
#
_symmetry.space_group_name_H-M   'P 1'
#
loop_
_entity.id
_entity.type
_entity.pdbx_description
1 polymer ?
#
loop_
_entity_poly.entity_id
_entity_poly.type
_entity_poly.pdbx_seq_one_letter_code
_entity_poly.pdbx_strand_id
1 'polypeptide(L)'
;MNLVGSYEMRKNSMECANVEHLTSIPHFHAEWEAIICLSGSTFVHMNDSSFELKANEMVLISPYSFHFYEEDPGDYIVMCFDTDVLPILKKQLVKERPGKNLIDFSADKVLHDTVTQFKKLFSAPYITCEVIDPTISLGYINLIMLFSKQFFDFAPFDFEKANLSLRVMEYCMDNYKQGISLDSLSDILGYSKSYISHVFNLNTQMSLTTFVNWLRISEACDLLGNGTKSITDIAHEVGFGSLRAFNRTFFKYMSQSPSDYRENGLKYDD
;
A
#
# COMPACT_ATOMS: atom_id res chain seq x y z
N MET A 1 -16.51 2.13 -0.36
CA MET A 1 -15.44 2.68 -1.21
C MET A 1 -14.68 1.48 -1.74
N ASN A 2 -14.83 1.14 -3.02
CA ASN A 2 -14.16 -0.04 -3.57
C ASN A 2 -12.68 0.29 -3.75
N LEU A 3 -11.86 -0.09 -2.80
CA LEU A 3 -10.41 -0.09 -2.92
C LEU A 3 -10.01 -1.29 -3.77
N VAL A 4 -10.18 -1.17 -5.07
CA VAL A 4 -9.61 -2.11 -6.02
C VAL A 4 -8.12 -1.82 -6.10
N GLY A 5 -7.27 -2.84 -5.92
CA GLY A 5 -5.82 -2.74 -5.91
C GLY A 5 -5.30 -2.03 -7.14
N SER A 6 -4.86 -0.82 -6.91
CA SER A 6 -4.33 0.06 -7.92
C SER A 6 -3.24 0.91 -7.27
N TYR A 7 -2.33 1.42 -8.08
CA TYR A 7 -1.58 2.59 -7.68
C TYR A 7 -2.59 3.70 -7.37
N GLU A 8 -2.81 3.98 -6.09
CA GLU A 8 -3.67 5.06 -5.69
C GLU A 8 -2.93 6.39 -5.87
N MET A 9 -3.23 7.08 -6.96
CA MET A 9 -2.89 8.51 -7.04
C MET A 9 -3.82 9.26 -6.11
N ARG A 10 -3.34 9.57 -4.91
CA ARG A 10 -4.06 10.42 -3.98
C ARG A 10 -3.98 11.87 -4.42
N LYS A 11 -5.10 12.56 -4.37
CA LYS A 11 -5.19 13.97 -4.80
C LYS A 11 -4.75 14.95 -3.70
N ASN A 12 -4.73 14.49 -2.47
CA ASN A 12 -4.43 15.30 -1.30
C ASN A 12 -3.10 14.86 -0.67
N SER A 13 -2.31 15.80 -0.20
CA SER A 13 -1.04 15.54 0.51
C SER A 13 -1.23 14.83 1.86
N MET A 14 -2.47 14.69 2.31
CA MET A 14 -2.84 14.04 3.57
C MET A 14 -4.28 13.54 3.51
N GLU A 15 -4.46 12.28 3.91
CA GLU A 15 -5.77 11.68 4.14
C GLU A 15 -5.73 10.91 5.45
N CYS A 16 -6.81 10.93 6.22
CA CYS A 16 -6.98 10.07 7.36
C CYS A 16 -8.43 9.62 7.50
N ALA A 17 -8.62 8.43 8.03
CA ALA A 17 -9.93 7.86 8.27
C ALA A 17 -9.94 7.04 9.55
N ASN A 18 -11.09 6.96 10.18
CA ASN A 18 -11.38 5.93 11.16
C ASN A 18 -12.26 4.86 10.52
N VAL A 19 -11.84 3.61 10.62
CA VAL A 19 -12.53 2.47 10.01
C VAL A 19 -12.75 1.34 11.01
N GLU A 20 -13.91 0.66 10.94
CA GLU A 20 -14.23 -0.49 11.79
C GLU A 20 -13.78 -1.81 11.16
N HIS A 21 -13.50 -1.82 9.87
CA HIS A 21 -12.95 -2.94 9.14
C HIS A 21 -11.78 -2.44 8.31
N LEU A 22 -10.61 -2.97 8.56
CA LEU A 22 -9.44 -2.71 7.75
C LEU A 22 -9.31 -3.84 6.74
N THR A 23 -9.54 -3.54 5.48
CA THR A 23 -9.37 -4.50 4.39
C THR A 23 -8.84 -3.79 3.15
N SER A 24 -7.94 -4.41 2.45
CA SER A 24 -7.51 -3.95 1.14
C SER A 24 -7.01 -5.11 0.31
N ILE A 25 -7.18 -4.99 -1.00
CA ILE A 25 -6.41 -5.83 -1.91
C ILE A 25 -4.94 -5.36 -1.95
N PRO A 26 -4.01 -6.23 -2.35
CA PRO A 26 -2.61 -5.87 -2.48
C PRO A 26 -2.41 -4.61 -3.32
N HIS A 27 -1.77 -3.58 -2.76
CA HIS A 27 -1.55 -2.28 -3.40
C HIS A 27 -0.25 -1.62 -2.93
N PHE A 28 0.10 -0.48 -3.50
CA PHE A 28 1.16 0.42 -3.07
C PHE A 28 0.85 1.85 -3.53
N HIS A 29 1.45 2.83 -2.88
CA HIS A 29 1.28 4.25 -3.20
C HIS A 29 2.56 5.04 -2.88
N ALA A 30 2.60 6.31 -3.28
CA ALA A 30 3.76 7.19 -3.12
C ALA A 30 3.88 7.81 -1.72
N GLU A 31 2.81 7.75 -0.94
CA GLU A 31 2.71 8.36 0.37
C GLU A 31 3.23 7.40 1.46
N TRP A 32 3.54 7.96 2.61
CA TRP A 32 3.64 7.21 3.85
C TRP A 32 2.25 6.82 4.34
N GLU A 33 2.14 5.63 4.90
CA GLU A 33 0.92 5.21 5.58
C GLU A 33 1.22 4.77 7.01
N ALA A 34 0.39 5.26 7.93
CA ALA A 34 0.43 4.82 9.32
C ALA A 34 -0.95 4.28 9.71
N ILE A 35 -0.98 3.07 10.27
CA ILE A 35 -2.20 2.45 10.76
C ILE A 35 -2.06 2.21 12.25
N ILE A 36 -3.04 2.68 13.00
CA ILE A 36 -3.12 2.50 14.44
C ILE A 36 -4.32 1.60 14.72
N CYS A 37 -4.09 0.49 15.40
CA CYS A 37 -5.14 -0.37 15.92
C CYS A 37 -5.55 0.09 17.32
N LEU A 38 -6.82 0.44 17.48
CA LEU A 38 -7.40 0.87 18.76
C LEU A 38 -8.08 -0.29 19.49
N SER A 39 -8.71 -1.20 18.74
CA SER A 39 -9.30 -2.44 19.26
C SER A 39 -9.38 -3.49 18.16
N GLY A 40 -9.45 -4.77 18.53
CA GLY A 40 -9.38 -5.89 17.60
C GLY A 40 -7.95 -6.21 17.18
N SER A 41 -7.80 -6.85 16.04
CA SER A 41 -6.51 -7.10 15.37
C SER A 41 -6.74 -7.32 13.88
N THR A 42 -5.68 -7.24 13.08
CA THR A 42 -5.70 -7.62 11.65
C THR A 42 -4.32 -8.12 11.24
N PHE A 43 -4.26 -8.97 10.23
CA PHE A 43 -2.98 -9.30 9.60
C PHE A 43 -2.60 -8.25 8.56
N VAL A 44 -1.39 -7.71 8.73
CA VAL A 44 -0.75 -6.81 7.77
C VAL A 44 0.26 -7.61 6.97
N HIS A 45 0.05 -7.65 5.67
CA HIS A 45 1.01 -8.22 4.72
C HIS A 45 1.79 -7.08 4.09
N MET A 46 3.10 -7.09 4.24
CA MET A 46 3.96 -6.05 3.70
C MET A 46 5.20 -6.66 3.07
N ASN A 47 5.32 -6.50 1.75
CA ASN A 47 6.35 -7.15 0.96
C ASN A 47 6.31 -8.69 1.16
N ASP A 48 7.40 -9.31 1.65
CA ASP A 48 7.47 -10.76 1.93
C ASP A 48 7.20 -11.10 3.41
N SER A 49 6.73 -10.13 4.20
CA SER A 49 6.49 -10.29 5.63
C SER A 49 5.00 -10.19 5.95
N SER A 50 4.56 -10.98 6.93
CA SER A 50 3.21 -10.88 7.48
C SER A 50 3.30 -10.83 8.99
N PHE A 51 2.54 -9.96 9.61
CA PHE A 51 2.48 -9.84 11.07
C PHE A 51 1.10 -9.36 11.50
N GLU A 52 0.71 -9.74 12.70
CA GLU A 52 -0.53 -9.31 13.32
C GLU A 52 -0.35 -7.91 13.93
N LEU A 53 -1.25 -6.99 13.58
CA LEU A 53 -1.38 -5.66 14.17
C LEU A 53 -2.48 -5.71 15.22
N LYS A 54 -2.14 -5.47 16.49
CA LYS A 54 -3.03 -5.58 17.65
C LYS A 54 -3.37 -4.23 18.25
N ALA A 55 -4.37 -4.24 19.14
CA ALA A 55 -4.75 -3.03 19.89
C ALA A 55 -3.54 -2.39 20.60
N ASN A 56 -3.43 -1.06 20.50
CA ASN A 56 -2.30 -0.23 20.95
C ASN A 56 -0.99 -0.44 20.17
N GLU A 57 -1.07 -1.01 18.99
CA GLU A 57 0.05 -1.07 18.08
C GLU A 57 -0.17 -0.13 16.89
N MET A 58 0.94 0.27 16.29
CA MET A 58 0.98 1.11 15.09
C MET A 58 1.96 0.50 14.09
N VAL A 59 1.54 0.41 12.84
CA VAL A 59 2.43 0.08 11.72
C VAL A 59 2.71 1.34 10.91
N LEU A 60 3.96 1.50 10.48
CA LEU A 60 4.39 2.55 9.57
C LEU A 60 4.89 1.92 8.26
N ILE A 61 4.21 2.24 7.18
CA ILE A 61 4.46 1.73 5.83
C ILE A 61 5.15 2.83 5.03
N SER A 62 6.31 2.49 4.49
CA SER A 62 7.09 3.42 3.67
C SER A 62 6.49 3.56 2.26
N PRO A 63 6.68 4.71 1.59
CA PRO A 63 6.31 4.88 0.20
C PRO A 63 6.76 3.71 -0.68
N TYR A 64 5.89 3.33 -1.61
CA TYR A 64 6.09 2.26 -2.58
C TYR A 64 6.31 0.85 -1.99
N SER A 65 6.03 0.65 -0.70
CA SER A 65 5.95 -0.69 -0.12
C SER A 65 4.66 -1.35 -0.55
N PHE A 66 4.77 -2.58 -1.04
CA PHE A 66 3.61 -3.38 -1.39
C PHE A 66 2.96 -3.93 -0.13
N HIS A 67 1.67 -3.73 0.05
CA HIS A 67 0.97 -4.13 1.27
C HIS A 67 -0.53 -4.39 1.04
N PHE A 68 -1.12 -5.14 1.96
CA PHE A 68 -2.56 -5.35 2.06
C PHE A 68 -2.92 -5.83 3.47
N TYR A 69 -4.21 -5.83 3.76
CA TYR A 69 -4.76 -6.19 5.06
C TYR A 69 -5.80 -7.28 4.90
N GLU A 70 -5.82 -8.24 5.83
CA GLU A 70 -6.92 -9.18 5.94
C GLU A 70 -8.13 -8.49 6.58
N GLU A 71 -9.33 -8.95 6.20
CA GLU A 71 -10.56 -8.39 6.75
C GLU A 71 -10.80 -8.91 8.17
N ASP A 72 -10.51 -8.07 9.16
CA ASP A 72 -10.84 -8.35 10.55
C ASP A 72 -11.59 -7.18 11.18
N PRO A 73 -12.64 -7.44 11.98
CA PRO A 73 -13.36 -6.38 12.67
C PRO A 73 -12.48 -5.77 13.77
N GLY A 74 -12.49 -4.46 13.82
CA GLY A 74 -11.71 -3.70 14.80
C GLY A 74 -11.97 -2.21 14.68
N ASP A 75 -11.21 -1.42 15.38
CA ASP A 75 -11.25 0.03 15.30
C ASP A 75 -9.86 0.53 14.95
N TYR A 76 -9.73 1.13 13.77
CA TYR A 76 -8.44 1.53 13.23
C TYR A 76 -8.46 2.99 12.80
N ILE A 77 -7.33 3.67 12.98
CA ILE A 77 -7.05 4.97 12.35
C ILE A 77 -6.04 4.73 11.24
N VAL A 78 -6.40 5.08 10.02
CA VAL A 78 -5.52 5.05 8.84
C VAL A 78 -5.13 6.48 8.50
N MET A 79 -3.84 6.72 8.36
CA MET A 79 -3.27 8.02 8.00
C MET A 79 -2.32 7.85 6.82
N CYS A 80 -2.64 8.46 5.68
CA CYS A 80 -1.75 8.51 4.53
C CYS A 80 -1.29 9.95 4.34
N PHE A 81 0.02 10.15 4.14
CA PHE A 81 0.59 11.50 4.12
C PHE A 81 1.90 11.61 3.35
N ASP A 82 2.09 12.75 2.71
CA ASP A 82 3.37 13.17 2.19
C ASP A 82 4.29 13.70 3.30
N THR A 83 5.60 13.61 3.08
CA THR A 83 6.58 14.16 4.01
C THR A 83 6.47 15.68 4.17
N ASP A 84 5.85 16.38 3.22
CA ASP A 84 5.66 17.84 3.25
C ASP A 84 4.73 18.29 4.37
N VAL A 85 3.82 17.42 4.80
CA VAL A 85 2.93 17.71 5.94
C VAL A 85 3.59 17.47 7.30
N LEU A 86 4.80 16.89 7.33
CA LEU A 86 5.58 16.62 8.54
C LEU A 86 6.90 17.40 8.54
N PRO A 87 6.91 18.74 8.60
CA PRO A 87 8.10 19.56 8.37
C PRO A 87 9.26 19.24 9.32
N ILE A 88 8.97 18.83 10.56
CA ILE A 88 9.98 18.48 11.56
C ILE A 88 10.64 17.14 11.23
N LEU A 89 9.88 16.18 10.69
CA LEU A 89 10.36 14.83 10.36
C LEU A 89 10.76 14.69 8.89
N LYS A 90 10.43 15.65 8.03
CA LYS A 90 10.66 15.59 6.59
C LYS A 90 12.09 15.14 6.24
N LYS A 91 13.09 15.79 6.84
CA LYS A 91 14.51 15.45 6.56
C LYS A 91 14.85 14.00 6.91
N GLN A 92 14.26 13.48 7.97
CA GLN A 92 14.45 12.10 8.39
C GLN A 92 13.72 11.13 7.46
N LEU A 93 12.41 11.30 7.29
CA LEU A 93 11.56 10.41 6.48
C LEU A 93 11.97 10.38 5.01
N VAL A 94 12.55 11.46 4.50
CA VAL A 94 13.14 11.49 3.16
C VAL A 94 14.40 10.61 3.09
N LYS A 95 15.24 10.53 4.12
CA LYS A 95 16.57 9.90 4.08
C LYS A 95 16.64 8.54 4.75
N GLU A 96 15.66 8.19 5.56
CA GLU A 96 15.66 7.01 6.40
C GLU A 96 14.38 6.21 6.20
N ARG A 97 14.44 4.94 6.54
CA ARG A 97 13.28 4.04 6.61
C ARG A 97 13.26 3.35 7.96
N PRO A 98 12.08 2.97 8.47
CA PRO A 98 11.99 2.22 9.71
C PRO A 98 12.65 0.85 9.53
N GLY A 99 13.56 0.50 10.41
CA GLY A 99 14.12 -0.85 10.50
C GLY A 99 13.13 -1.84 11.10
N LYS A 100 12.16 -1.33 11.88
CA LYS A 100 11.03 -2.05 12.44
C LYS A 100 9.75 -1.28 12.11
N ASN A 101 8.86 -1.88 11.35
CA ASN A 101 7.63 -1.22 10.89
C ASN A 101 6.50 -1.22 11.93
N LEU A 102 6.48 -2.19 12.85
CA LEU A 102 5.46 -2.38 13.88
C LEU A 102 6.00 -1.93 15.24
N ILE A 103 5.23 -1.11 15.96
CA ILE A 103 5.53 -0.67 17.32
C ILE A 103 4.34 -0.93 18.24
N ASP A 104 4.61 -1.27 19.50
CA ASP A 104 3.65 -1.26 20.60
C ASP A 104 3.85 0.02 21.42
N PHE A 105 2.79 0.81 21.56
CA PHE A 105 2.80 2.05 22.35
C PHE A 105 1.94 1.99 23.61
N SER A 106 1.50 0.81 24.00
CA SER A 106 0.65 0.60 25.18
C SER A 106 1.24 1.18 26.48
N ALA A 107 2.57 1.16 26.60
CA ALA A 107 3.29 1.70 27.76
C ALA A 107 3.57 3.23 27.67
N ASP A 108 3.44 3.85 26.48
CA ASP A 108 3.67 5.29 26.30
C ASP A 108 2.37 6.07 26.51
N LYS A 109 2.20 6.60 27.71
CA LYS A 109 0.99 7.35 28.06
C LYS A 109 0.75 8.57 27.18
N VAL A 110 1.81 9.28 26.74
CA VAL A 110 1.66 10.50 25.96
C VAL A 110 1.14 10.18 24.57
N LEU A 111 1.72 9.17 23.91
CA LEU A 111 1.27 8.71 22.60
C LEU A 111 -0.14 8.13 22.69
N HIS A 112 -0.40 7.29 23.67
CA HIS A 112 -1.72 6.69 23.89
C HIS A 112 -2.81 7.77 24.10
N ASP A 113 -2.56 8.76 24.97
CA ASP A 113 -3.52 9.85 25.22
C ASP A 113 -3.73 10.69 23.95
N THR A 114 -2.67 10.95 23.18
CA THR A 114 -2.74 11.71 21.93
C THR A 114 -3.61 10.97 20.89
N VAL A 115 -3.38 9.66 20.70
CA VAL A 115 -4.18 8.83 19.80
C VAL A 115 -5.65 8.79 20.25
N THR A 116 -5.89 8.63 21.56
CA THR A 116 -7.24 8.63 22.12
C THR A 116 -7.98 9.94 21.90
N GLN A 117 -7.30 11.10 22.02
CA GLN A 117 -7.91 12.40 21.72
C GLN A 117 -8.17 12.55 20.22
N PHE A 118 -7.25 12.11 19.37
CA PHE A 118 -7.45 12.13 17.91
C PHE A 118 -8.66 11.30 17.51
N LYS A 119 -8.82 10.10 18.07
CA LYS A 119 -9.99 9.24 17.83
C LYS A 119 -11.32 9.96 18.11
N LYS A 120 -11.39 10.79 19.16
CA LYS A 120 -12.63 11.50 19.53
C LYS A 120 -13.09 12.52 18.49
N LEU A 121 -12.24 12.91 17.56
CA LEU A 121 -12.61 13.81 16.47
C LEU A 121 -13.46 13.09 15.40
N PHE A 122 -13.36 11.77 15.33
CA PHE A 122 -14.18 10.97 14.43
C PHE A 122 -15.50 10.66 15.12
N SER A 123 -16.58 11.36 14.72
CA SER A 123 -17.92 11.21 15.32
C SER A 123 -18.65 9.93 14.92
N ALA A 124 -18.18 9.25 13.85
CA ALA A 124 -18.67 7.96 13.39
C ALA A 124 -17.57 7.25 12.57
N PRO A 125 -17.67 5.92 12.40
CA PRO A 125 -16.78 5.19 11.49
C PRO A 125 -16.85 5.71 10.06
N TYR A 126 -15.80 5.53 9.29
CA TYR A 126 -15.66 6.00 7.89
C TYR A 126 -15.68 7.53 7.69
N ILE A 127 -15.42 8.30 8.75
CA ILE A 127 -15.22 9.74 8.63
C ILE A 127 -13.78 9.99 8.21
N THR A 128 -13.62 10.64 7.07
CA THR A 128 -12.32 11.11 6.55
C THR A 128 -11.95 12.47 7.12
N CYS A 129 -10.68 12.85 7.02
CA CYS A 129 -10.20 14.17 7.40
C CYS A 129 -10.91 15.34 6.72
N GLU A 130 -11.60 15.10 5.60
CA GLU A 130 -12.37 16.15 4.93
C GLU A 130 -13.53 16.68 5.78
N VAL A 131 -14.02 15.87 6.73
CA VAL A 131 -15.10 16.24 7.67
C VAL A 131 -14.53 16.87 8.95
N ILE A 132 -13.26 16.59 9.28
CA ILE A 132 -12.54 17.20 10.40
C ILE A 132 -11.73 18.36 9.85
N ASP A 133 -11.63 19.46 10.60
CA ASP A 133 -10.75 20.57 10.20
C ASP A 133 -9.35 20.05 9.85
N PRO A 134 -8.88 20.23 8.61
CA PRO A 134 -7.60 19.70 8.16
C PRO A 134 -6.40 20.17 9.00
N THR A 135 -6.50 21.37 9.58
CA THR A 135 -5.45 21.94 10.46
C THR A 135 -5.35 21.16 11.77
N ILE A 136 -6.48 20.75 12.32
CA ILE A 136 -6.53 19.96 13.55
C ILE A 136 -5.99 18.56 13.27
N SER A 137 -6.44 17.93 12.20
CA SER A 137 -5.95 16.61 11.79
C SER A 137 -4.44 16.60 11.55
N LEU A 138 -3.94 17.62 10.85
CA LEU A 138 -2.51 17.84 10.63
C LEU A 138 -1.73 17.96 11.95
N GLY A 139 -2.28 18.68 12.92
CA GLY A 139 -1.70 18.81 14.25
C GLY A 139 -1.53 17.47 14.96
N TYR A 140 -2.58 16.63 14.96
CA TYR A 140 -2.54 15.31 15.57
C TYR A 140 -1.60 14.34 14.85
N ILE A 141 -1.61 14.32 13.51
CA ILE A 141 -0.68 13.50 12.73
C ILE A 141 0.77 13.86 13.05
N ASN A 142 1.10 15.15 13.11
CA ASN A 142 2.43 15.60 13.50
C ASN A 142 2.81 15.14 14.91
N LEU A 143 1.92 15.28 15.90
CA LEU A 143 2.17 14.84 17.27
C LEU A 143 2.35 13.33 17.36
N ILE A 144 1.45 12.54 16.76
CA ILE A 144 1.53 11.07 16.74
C ILE A 144 2.86 10.64 16.12
N MET A 145 3.23 11.17 14.97
CA MET A 145 4.48 10.81 14.30
C MET A 145 5.72 11.26 15.08
N LEU A 146 5.68 12.41 15.75
CA LEU A 146 6.78 12.87 16.61
C LEU A 146 6.98 12.00 17.86
N PHE A 147 5.91 11.58 18.51
CA PHE A 147 6.00 10.71 19.68
C PHE A 147 6.35 9.26 19.31
N SER A 148 5.83 8.76 18.19
CA SER A 148 6.07 7.38 17.77
C SER A 148 7.46 7.15 17.16
N LYS A 149 8.11 8.17 16.58
CA LYS A 149 9.36 8.02 15.84
C LYS A 149 10.49 7.30 16.62
N GLN A 150 10.55 7.48 17.93
CA GLN A 150 11.58 6.88 18.80
C GLN A 150 11.50 5.35 18.87
N PHE A 151 10.37 4.77 18.47
CA PHE A 151 10.12 3.32 18.51
C PHE A 151 10.43 2.61 17.19
N PHE A 152 10.70 3.35 16.10
CA PHE A 152 10.81 2.79 14.75
C PHE A 152 12.22 2.43 14.28
N ASP A 153 13.26 2.59 15.04
CA ASP A 153 14.65 2.26 14.65
C ASP A 153 14.99 2.71 13.21
N PHE A 154 14.89 4.01 12.93
CA PHE A 154 15.14 4.54 11.59
C PHE A 154 16.60 4.33 11.16
N ALA A 155 16.80 3.82 9.94
CA ALA A 155 18.10 3.56 9.34
C ALA A 155 18.25 4.29 7.99
N PRO A 156 19.48 4.68 7.61
CA PRO A 156 19.73 5.31 6.31
C PRO A 156 19.20 4.48 5.15
N PHE A 157 18.58 5.17 4.20
CA PHE A 157 18.00 4.56 3.01
C PHE A 157 18.77 5.00 1.76
N ASP A 158 19.10 4.06 0.89
CA ASP A 158 19.87 4.33 -0.33
C ASP A 158 18.93 4.90 -1.43
N PHE A 159 18.91 6.21 -1.51
CA PHE A 159 18.04 6.95 -2.43
C PHE A 159 18.37 6.71 -3.90
N GLU A 160 19.64 6.48 -4.25
CA GLU A 160 19.98 6.24 -5.67
C GLU A 160 19.42 4.90 -6.15
N LYS A 161 19.53 3.87 -5.28
CA LYS A 161 18.89 2.59 -5.58
C LYS A 161 17.38 2.67 -5.56
N ALA A 162 16.81 3.39 -4.60
CA ALA A 162 15.36 3.61 -4.57
C ALA A 162 14.88 4.35 -5.82
N ASN A 163 15.57 5.40 -6.25
CA ASN A 163 15.24 6.14 -7.46
C ASN A 163 15.21 5.23 -8.70
N LEU A 164 16.16 4.29 -8.83
CA LEU A 164 16.11 3.32 -9.91
C LEU A 164 14.86 2.44 -9.83
N SER A 165 14.53 1.92 -8.66
CA SER A 165 13.32 1.11 -8.48
C SER A 165 12.05 1.91 -8.81
N LEU A 166 11.96 3.16 -8.37
CA LEU A 166 10.85 4.05 -8.70
C LEU A 166 10.71 4.26 -10.21
N ARG A 167 11.80 4.55 -10.91
CA ARG A 167 11.80 4.69 -12.38
C ARG A 167 11.38 3.41 -13.09
N VAL A 168 11.78 2.24 -12.56
CA VAL A 168 11.30 0.94 -13.06
C VAL A 168 9.80 0.78 -12.83
N MET A 169 9.30 1.15 -11.64
CA MET A 169 7.87 1.09 -11.32
C MET A 169 7.05 2.01 -12.22
N GLU A 170 7.46 3.29 -12.35
CA GLU A 170 6.82 4.26 -13.24
C GLU A 170 6.76 3.75 -14.69
N TYR A 171 7.88 3.25 -15.19
CA TYR A 171 7.89 2.67 -16.54
C TYR A 171 6.94 1.48 -16.66
N CYS A 172 6.89 0.62 -15.65
CA CYS A 172 5.95 -0.51 -15.64
C CYS A 172 4.50 -0.06 -15.60
N MET A 173 4.16 0.93 -14.78
CA MET A 173 2.80 1.49 -14.68
C MET A 173 2.33 2.07 -16.01
N ASP A 174 3.20 2.74 -16.74
CA ASP A 174 2.86 3.31 -18.04
C ASP A 174 2.77 2.28 -19.17
N ASN A 175 3.43 1.11 -19.00
CA ASN A 175 3.63 0.16 -20.11
C ASN A 175 3.22 -1.28 -19.82
N TYR A 176 2.59 -1.62 -18.66
CA TYR A 176 2.31 -3.01 -18.26
C TYR A 176 1.44 -3.80 -19.25
N LYS A 177 0.62 -3.14 -20.04
CA LYS A 177 -0.18 -3.76 -21.12
C LYS A 177 0.69 -4.31 -22.25
N GLN A 178 1.91 -3.80 -22.37
CA GLN A 178 2.88 -4.19 -23.39
C GLN A 178 3.85 -5.25 -22.85
N GLY A 179 4.73 -5.74 -23.72
CA GLY A 179 5.78 -6.70 -23.32
C GLY A 179 6.91 -5.99 -22.58
N ILE A 180 6.87 -5.96 -21.26
CA ILE A 180 7.97 -5.45 -20.42
C ILE A 180 8.98 -6.57 -20.18
N SER A 181 10.25 -6.28 -20.42
CA SER A 181 11.36 -7.18 -20.16
C SER A 181 12.53 -6.44 -19.50
N LEU A 182 13.42 -7.19 -18.85
CA LEU A 182 14.67 -6.63 -18.34
C LEU A 182 15.57 -6.10 -19.46
N ASP A 183 15.41 -6.64 -20.68
CA ASP A 183 16.13 -6.13 -21.87
C ASP A 183 15.68 -4.72 -22.19
N SER A 184 14.37 -4.48 -22.36
CA SER A 184 13.83 -3.16 -22.64
C SER A 184 14.15 -2.14 -21.55
N LEU A 185 14.09 -2.54 -20.28
CA LEU A 185 14.46 -1.67 -19.16
C LEU A 185 15.97 -1.35 -19.15
N SER A 186 16.82 -2.33 -19.48
CA SER A 186 18.27 -2.13 -19.61
C SER A 186 18.62 -1.08 -20.65
N ASP A 187 17.97 -1.16 -21.81
CA ASP A 187 18.17 -0.22 -22.92
C ASP A 187 17.70 1.20 -22.57
N ILE A 188 16.58 1.32 -21.86
CA ILE A 188 15.97 2.62 -21.53
C ILE A 188 16.68 3.29 -20.34
N LEU A 189 17.01 2.51 -19.31
CA LEU A 189 17.53 3.05 -18.05
C LEU A 189 19.07 3.12 -18.00
N GLY A 190 19.76 2.44 -18.93
CA GLY A 190 21.23 2.44 -19.03
C GLY A 190 21.95 1.60 -17.96
N TYR A 191 21.24 0.68 -17.31
CA TYR A 191 21.80 -0.24 -16.31
C TYR A 191 21.76 -1.69 -16.80
N SER A 192 22.63 -2.55 -16.29
CA SER A 192 22.57 -3.97 -16.64
C SER A 192 21.30 -4.62 -16.09
N LYS A 193 20.78 -5.63 -16.80
CA LYS A 193 19.61 -6.43 -16.39
C LYS A 193 19.73 -6.98 -14.98
N SER A 194 20.89 -7.52 -14.65
CA SER A 194 21.15 -8.08 -13.32
C SER A 194 21.09 -7.01 -12.24
N TYR A 195 21.61 -5.81 -12.51
CA TYR A 195 21.57 -4.70 -11.56
C TYR A 195 20.14 -4.19 -11.35
N ILE A 196 19.38 -3.98 -12.44
CA ILE A 196 17.95 -3.58 -12.37
C ILE A 196 17.16 -4.61 -11.57
N SER A 197 17.28 -5.90 -11.92
CA SER A 197 16.57 -6.98 -11.22
C SER A 197 16.92 -7.06 -9.74
N HIS A 198 18.22 -6.94 -9.40
CA HIS A 198 18.69 -6.98 -8.02
C HIS A 198 18.17 -5.78 -7.21
N VAL A 199 18.34 -4.57 -7.72
CA VAL A 199 17.92 -3.34 -7.04
C VAL A 199 16.40 -3.28 -6.89
N PHE A 200 15.65 -3.65 -7.94
CA PHE A 200 14.20 -3.70 -7.89
C PHE A 200 13.72 -4.69 -6.83
N ASN A 201 14.25 -5.91 -6.85
CA ASN A 201 13.89 -6.94 -5.86
C ASN A 201 14.27 -6.52 -4.43
N LEU A 202 15.45 -5.92 -4.24
CA LEU A 202 15.91 -5.45 -2.92
C LEU A 202 14.97 -4.40 -2.32
N ASN A 203 14.45 -3.48 -3.13
CA ASN A 203 13.64 -2.36 -2.65
C ASN A 203 12.14 -2.68 -2.59
N THR A 204 11.65 -3.54 -3.48
CA THR A 204 10.21 -3.88 -3.56
C THR A 204 9.90 -5.26 -2.98
N GLN A 205 10.93 -6.05 -2.67
CA GLN A 205 10.84 -7.46 -2.25
C GLN A 205 10.06 -8.34 -3.24
N MET A 206 9.95 -7.93 -4.50
CA MET A 206 9.28 -8.71 -5.53
C MET A 206 10.03 -8.70 -6.86
N SER A 207 9.76 -9.72 -7.70
CA SER A 207 10.32 -9.74 -9.04
C SER A 207 9.58 -8.76 -9.96
N LEU A 208 10.26 -8.26 -10.99
CA LEU A 208 9.65 -7.44 -12.04
C LEU A 208 8.40 -8.11 -12.65
N THR A 209 8.50 -9.42 -12.92
CA THR A 209 7.37 -10.20 -13.47
C THR A 209 6.18 -10.25 -12.49
N THR A 210 6.47 -10.39 -11.21
CA THR A 210 5.43 -10.36 -10.16
C THR A 210 4.72 -9.02 -10.16
N PHE A 211 5.48 -7.92 -10.18
CA PHE A 211 4.96 -6.56 -10.19
C PHE A 211 4.10 -6.26 -11.43
N VAL A 212 4.60 -6.58 -12.62
CA VAL A 212 3.84 -6.39 -13.88
C VAL A 212 2.56 -7.23 -13.90
N ASN A 213 2.62 -8.48 -13.45
CA ASN A 213 1.43 -9.32 -13.37
C ASN A 213 0.41 -8.75 -12.36
N TRP A 214 0.89 -8.21 -11.26
CA TRP A 214 0.04 -7.57 -10.29
C TRP A 214 -0.71 -6.36 -10.89
N LEU A 215 -0.03 -5.44 -11.60
CA LEU A 215 -0.67 -4.32 -12.30
C LEU A 215 -1.76 -4.78 -13.27
N ARG A 216 -1.49 -5.85 -14.03
CA ARG A 216 -2.45 -6.43 -14.98
C ARG A 216 -3.69 -7.02 -14.29
N ILE A 217 -3.49 -7.71 -13.19
CA ILE A 217 -4.60 -8.30 -12.42
C ILE A 217 -5.43 -7.24 -11.75
N SER A 218 -4.80 -6.20 -11.20
CA SER A 218 -5.50 -5.04 -10.62
C SER A 218 -6.46 -4.41 -11.62
N GLU A 219 -5.98 -4.04 -12.82
CA GLU A 219 -6.87 -3.49 -13.85
C GLU A 219 -7.95 -4.51 -14.31
N ALA A 220 -7.59 -5.80 -14.36
CA ALA A 220 -8.57 -6.81 -14.72
C ALA A 220 -9.73 -6.88 -13.70
N CYS A 221 -9.46 -6.71 -12.42
CA CYS A 221 -10.49 -6.62 -11.38
C CYS A 221 -11.45 -5.45 -11.62
N ASP A 222 -10.93 -4.27 -11.97
CA ASP A 222 -11.73 -3.10 -12.30
C ASP A 222 -12.63 -3.35 -13.52
N LEU A 223 -12.05 -3.93 -14.57
CA LEU A 223 -12.78 -4.26 -15.80
C LEU A 223 -13.82 -5.36 -15.61
N LEU A 224 -13.58 -6.29 -14.69
CA LEU A 224 -14.52 -7.35 -14.34
C LEU A 224 -15.70 -6.81 -13.53
N GLY A 225 -15.45 -5.90 -12.58
CA GLY A 225 -16.47 -5.32 -11.70
C GLY A 225 -17.39 -4.32 -12.40
N ASN A 226 -16.89 -3.58 -13.39
CA ASN A 226 -17.59 -2.45 -14.00
C ASN A 226 -18.06 -2.70 -15.44
N GLY A 227 -17.77 -3.87 -16.04
CA GLY A 227 -17.91 -4.03 -17.47
C GLY A 227 -18.64 -5.28 -17.97
N THR A 228 -19.04 -5.19 -19.25
CA THR A 228 -19.69 -6.28 -19.99
C THR A 228 -18.72 -7.03 -20.93
N LYS A 229 -17.43 -6.67 -20.94
CA LYS A 229 -16.40 -7.30 -21.80
C LYS A 229 -16.23 -8.77 -21.48
N SER A 230 -15.93 -9.58 -22.47
CA SER A 230 -15.63 -10.98 -22.23
C SER A 230 -14.32 -11.13 -21.42
N ILE A 231 -14.20 -12.21 -20.65
CA ILE A 231 -12.98 -12.52 -19.86
C ILE A 231 -11.75 -12.64 -20.79
N THR A 232 -11.97 -13.16 -21.99
CA THR A 232 -10.92 -13.26 -23.01
C THR A 232 -10.44 -11.88 -23.48
N ASP A 233 -11.36 -10.95 -23.74
CA ASP A 233 -11.02 -9.60 -24.15
C ASP A 233 -10.28 -8.85 -23.03
N ILE A 234 -10.74 -8.99 -21.80
CA ILE A 234 -10.06 -8.41 -20.63
C ILE A 234 -8.64 -8.96 -20.51
N ALA A 235 -8.45 -10.29 -20.62
CA ALA A 235 -7.13 -10.89 -20.53
C ALA A 235 -6.15 -10.29 -21.55
N HIS A 236 -6.60 -10.07 -22.79
CA HIS A 236 -5.77 -9.44 -23.83
C HIS A 236 -5.55 -7.95 -23.59
N GLU A 237 -6.59 -7.23 -23.18
CA GLU A 237 -6.53 -5.78 -22.91
C GLU A 237 -5.54 -5.43 -21.80
N VAL A 238 -5.48 -6.24 -20.76
CA VAL A 238 -4.51 -6.04 -19.66
C VAL A 238 -3.11 -6.61 -19.95
N GLY A 239 -2.89 -7.16 -21.14
CA GLY A 239 -1.57 -7.54 -21.64
C GLY A 239 -1.15 -8.99 -21.43
N PHE A 240 -2.08 -9.94 -21.17
CA PHE A 240 -1.74 -11.36 -21.16
C PHE A 240 -1.74 -11.94 -22.56
N GLY A 241 -0.70 -12.69 -22.90
CA GLY A 241 -0.58 -13.36 -24.20
C GLY A 241 -1.54 -14.55 -24.40
N SER A 242 -2.22 -15.03 -23.35
CA SER A 242 -3.22 -16.09 -23.44
C SER A 242 -4.18 -16.10 -22.25
N LEU A 243 -5.42 -16.51 -22.49
CA LEU A 243 -6.44 -16.69 -21.45
C LEU A 243 -5.98 -17.68 -20.35
N ARG A 244 -5.23 -18.73 -20.72
CA ARG A 244 -4.69 -19.70 -19.76
C ARG A 244 -3.70 -19.07 -18.79
N ALA A 245 -2.80 -18.22 -19.28
CA ALA A 245 -1.84 -17.50 -18.43
C ALA A 245 -2.57 -16.50 -17.51
N PHE A 246 -3.56 -15.79 -18.06
CA PHE A 246 -4.42 -14.90 -17.30
C PHE A 246 -5.13 -15.62 -16.15
N ASN A 247 -5.91 -16.66 -16.43
CA ASN A 247 -6.68 -17.39 -15.41
C ASN A 247 -5.79 -17.94 -14.30
N ARG A 248 -4.63 -18.53 -14.65
CA ARG A 248 -3.67 -19.04 -13.66
C ARG A 248 -3.12 -17.92 -12.78
N THR A 249 -2.77 -16.78 -13.38
CA THR A 249 -2.24 -15.64 -12.65
C THR A 249 -3.32 -14.99 -11.80
N PHE A 250 -4.51 -14.79 -12.34
CA PHE A 250 -5.65 -14.24 -11.61
C PHE A 250 -5.96 -15.08 -10.37
N PHE A 251 -6.07 -16.41 -10.53
CA PHE A 251 -6.32 -17.31 -9.40
C PHE A 251 -5.21 -17.23 -8.33
N LYS A 252 -3.95 -17.09 -8.76
CA LYS A 252 -2.82 -16.93 -7.83
C LYS A 252 -2.95 -15.69 -6.94
N TYR A 253 -3.46 -14.58 -7.48
CA TYR A 253 -3.54 -13.30 -6.75
C TYR A 253 -4.88 -13.10 -6.02
N MET A 254 -5.96 -13.67 -6.55
CA MET A 254 -7.31 -13.41 -6.07
C MET A 254 -7.96 -14.63 -5.39
N SER A 255 -7.27 -15.78 -5.32
CA SER A 255 -7.75 -17.06 -4.80
C SER A 255 -9.08 -17.55 -5.39
N GLN A 256 -9.55 -16.94 -6.47
CA GLN A 256 -10.79 -17.26 -7.18
C GLN A 256 -10.64 -17.08 -8.69
N SER A 257 -11.59 -17.63 -9.47
CA SER A 257 -11.56 -17.46 -10.92
C SER A 257 -12.05 -16.05 -11.33
N PRO A 258 -11.67 -15.54 -12.54
CA PRO A 258 -12.21 -14.28 -13.06
C PRO A 258 -13.75 -14.29 -13.19
N SER A 259 -14.35 -15.45 -13.47
CA SER A 259 -15.81 -15.60 -13.56
C SER A 259 -16.46 -15.44 -12.19
N ASP A 260 -15.93 -16.12 -11.18
CA ASP A 260 -16.43 -16.02 -9.81
C ASP A 260 -16.28 -14.61 -9.25
N TYR A 261 -15.15 -13.95 -9.57
CA TYR A 261 -14.91 -12.55 -9.19
C TYR A 261 -15.94 -11.61 -9.81
N ARG A 262 -16.28 -11.81 -11.09
CA ARG A 262 -17.30 -11.00 -11.77
C ARG A 262 -18.68 -11.16 -11.15
N GLU A 263 -19.03 -12.38 -10.74
CA GLU A 263 -20.37 -12.68 -10.21
C GLU A 263 -20.55 -12.25 -8.74
N ASN A 264 -19.49 -12.34 -7.95
CA ASN A 264 -19.57 -12.25 -6.50
C ASN A 264 -18.70 -11.13 -5.89
N GLY A 265 -17.87 -10.47 -6.69
CA GLY A 265 -16.84 -9.56 -6.17
C GLY A 265 -15.69 -10.33 -5.47
N LEU A 266 -14.96 -9.64 -4.59
CA LEU A 266 -13.98 -10.29 -3.73
C LEU A 266 -14.69 -11.28 -2.82
N LYS A 267 -14.25 -12.53 -2.84
CA LYS A 267 -14.59 -13.51 -1.80
C LYS A 267 -13.43 -13.48 -0.81
N TYR A 268 -13.76 -13.14 0.40
CA TYR A 268 -12.91 -13.44 1.54
C TYR A 268 -13.23 -14.88 1.95
N ASP A 269 -12.21 -15.73 2.07
CA ASP A 269 -12.41 -17.08 2.62
C ASP A 269 -12.79 -16.92 4.10
N ASP A 270 -13.94 -17.50 4.48
CA ASP A 270 -14.46 -17.57 5.86
C ASP A 270 -13.51 -18.36 6.77
#